data_7656ae248384f3389bc7a0935671f9ad
#
_entry.id   7656ae248384f3389bc7a0935671f9ad
#
_cell.length_a   1.000
_cell.length_b   1.000
_cell.length_c   1.000
_cell.angle_alpha   90.00
_cell.angle_beta   90.00
_cell.angle_gamma   90.00
#
_symmetry.space_group_name_H-M   'P 1'
#
loop_
_entity.id
_entity.type
_entity.pdbx_description
1 polymer ?
#
loop_
_entity_poly.entity_id
_entity_poly.type
_entity_poly.pdbx_seq_one_letter_code
_entity_poly.pdbx_strand_id
1 'polypeptide(L)'
;MRKTKIVCTIGPACDSKEMMRKMIDAGMNVARINMSHGVYDQLEVTIKNLKEAIAESGQNVAILLDTKGPEVRVGTFKDGSVELVEGAEFSLFKNKEEGDETGVSLSFPKLVDIFESEGQKAIGRELLLDDG
;
A
#
# COMPACT_ATOMS: atom_id res chain seq x y z
N MET A 1 28.48 5.39 -19.57
CA MET A 1 27.55 5.95 -18.56
C MET A 1 26.12 5.60 -18.95
N ARG A 2 25.36 4.87 -18.10
CA ARG A 2 23.97 4.55 -18.39
C ARG A 2 23.11 5.82 -18.40
N LYS A 3 22.32 6.04 -19.47
CA LYS A 3 21.38 7.15 -19.54
C LYS A 3 20.08 6.85 -18.79
N THR A 4 19.66 5.57 -18.73
CA THR A 4 18.47 5.12 -18.02
C THR A 4 18.75 4.98 -16.53
N LYS A 5 17.88 5.52 -15.69
CA LYS A 5 17.88 5.33 -14.25
C LYS A 5 16.94 4.20 -13.87
N ILE A 6 17.41 3.35 -12.96
CA ILE A 6 16.65 2.20 -12.46
C ILE A 6 16.07 2.58 -11.10
N VAL A 7 14.74 2.58 -11.01
CA VAL A 7 13.97 2.76 -9.76
C VAL A 7 13.52 1.39 -9.28
N CYS A 8 13.89 1.03 -8.06
CA CYS A 8 13.48 -0.23 -7.44
C CYS A 8 12.61 0.03 -6.23
N THR A 9 11.46 -0.62 -6.16
CA THR A 9 10.63 -0.58 -4.95
C THR A 9 11.19 -1.56 -3.92
N ILE A 10 11.46 -1.04 -2.73
CA ILE A 10 11.90 -1.85 -1.60
C ILE A 10 10.67 -2.44 -0.90
N GLY A 11 10.68 -3.74 -0.72
CA GLY A 11 9.62 -4.50 -0.06
C GLY A 11 10.20 -5.66 0.74
N PRO A 12 9.37 -6.48 1.40
CA PRO A 12 9.82 -7.53 2.33
C PRO A 12 10.82 -8.52 1.76
N ALA A 13 10.79 -8.75 0.45
CA ALA A 13 11.74 -9.64 -0.23
C ALA A 13 13.16 -9.05 -0.38
N CYS A 14 13.32 -7.73 -0.18
CA CYS A 14 14.59 -7.04 -0.41
C CYS A 14 14.90 -5.94 0.62
N ASP A 15 14.30 -6.00 1.81
CA ASP A 15 14.46 -5.01 2.88
C ASP A 15 15.71 -5.23 3.76
N SER A 16 16.45 -6.31 3.53
CA SER A 16 17.72 -6.54 4.21
C SER A 16 18.85 -5.70 3.61
N LYS A 17 19.73 -5.20 4.45
CA LYS A 17 20.90 -4.43 4.04
C LYS A 17 21.74 -5.14 2.95
N GLU A 18 21.91 -6.45 3.10
CA GLU A 18 22.68 -7.29 2.17
C GLU A 18 22.03 -7.33 0.77
N MET A 19 20.71 -7.48 0.71
CA MET A 19 20.00 -7.49 -0.57
C MET A 19 20.01 -6.11 -1.21
N MET A 20 19.77 -5.06 -0.43
CA MET A 20 19.87 -3.67 -0.92
C MET A 20 21.26 -3.38 -1.49
N ARG A 21 22.34 -3.87 -0.85
CA ARG A 21 23.67 -3.72 -1.37
C ARG A 21 23.85 -4.41 -2.72
N LYS A 22 23.36 -5.65 -2.87
CA LYS A 22 23.37 -6.37 -4.16
C LYS A 22 22.59 -5.61 -5.25
N MET A 23 21.46 -5.00 -4.90
CA MET A 23 20.68 -4.19 -5.83
C MET A 23 21.42 -2.93 -6.27
N ILE A 24 22.13 -2.28 -5.35
CA ILE A 24 22.98 -1.12 -5.66
C ILE A 24 24.09 -1.53 -6.62
N ASP A 25 24.80 -2.61 -6.33
CA ASP A 25 25.89 -3.13 -7.16
C ASP A 25 25.38 -3.58 -8.55
N ALA A 26 24.14 -4.07 -8.64
CA ALA A 26 23.48 -4.39 -9.89
C ALA A 26 23.04 -3.16 -10.69
N GLY A 27 23.05 -1.96 -10.09
CA GLY A 27 22.83 -0.69 -10.76
C GLY A 27 21.56 0.05 -10.38
N MET A 28 20.98 -0.22 -9.20
CA MET A 28 19.89 0.58 -8.66
C MET A 28 20.34 2.04 -8.49
N ASN A 29 19.51 2.97 -8.98
CA ASN A 29 19.78 4.41 -8.87
C ASN A 29 18.85 5.11 -7.89
N VAL A 30 17.63 4.57 -7.71
CA VAL A 30 16.62 5.11 -6.81
C VAL A 30 15.98 3.94 -6.07
N ALA A 31 15.96 4.02 -4.74
CA ALA A 31 15.22 3.13 -3.89
C ALA A 31 13.87 3.79 -3.52
N ARG A 32 12.76 3.23 -4.03
CA ARG A 32 11.41 3.71 -3.73
C ARG A 32 10.85 2.96 -2.53
N ILE A 33 10.42 3.70 -1.54
CA ILE A 33 9.74 3.19 -0.34
C ILE A 33 8.28 3.60 -0.41
N ASN A 34 7.38 2.60 -0.48
CA ASN A 34 5.95 2.84 -0.48
C ASN A 34 5.46 3.05 0.96
N MET A 35 5.02 4.26 1.29
CA MET A 35 4.53 4.64 2.62
C MET A 35 3.08 4.21 2.88
N SER A 36 2.37 3.71 1.85
CA SER A 36 0.95 3.34 1.96
C SER A 36 0.72 2.02 2.72
N HIS A 37 1.71 1.13 2.76
CA HIS A 37 1.58 -0.24 3.27
C HIS A 37 2.50 -0.59 4.45
N GLY A 38 3.25 0.37 4.99
CA GLY A 38 4.25 0.11 6.02
C GLY A 38 3.75 0.36 7.44
N VAL A 39 4.08 -0.53 8.37
CA VAL A 39 4.12 -0.20 9.79
C VAL A 39 5.34 0.69 10.00
N TYR A 40 5.18 1.85 10.64
CA TYR A 40 6.24 2.86 10.78
C TYR A 40 7.54 2.29 11.34
N ASP A 41 7.47 1.39 12.31
CA ASP A 41 8.65 0.77 12.93
C ASP A 41 9.47 -0.06 11.91
N GLN A 42 8.80 -0.79 11.03
CA GLN A 42 9.46 -1.55 9.96
C GLN A 42 10.08 -0.64 8.91
N LEU A 43 9.41 0.47 8.58
CA LEU A 43 9.93 1.46 7.63
C LEU A 43 11.19 2.13 8.15
N GLU A 44 11.27 2.42 9.45
CA GLU A 44 12.46 3.00 10.07
C GLU A 44 13.66 2.06 9.94
N VAL A 45 13.49 0.77 10.22
CA VAL A 45 14.53 -0.25 10.05
C VAL A 45 14.96 -0.36 8.59
N THR A 46 13.99 -0.39 7.66
CA THR A 46 14.26 -0.45 6.22
C THR A 46 15.06 0.75 5.74
N ILE A 47 14.70 1.97 6.17
CA ILE A 47 15.42 3.20 5.80
C ILE A 47 16.84 3.21 6.39
N LYS A 48 17.00 2.72 7.62
CA LYS A 48 18.31 2.59 8.25
C LYS A 48 19.21 1.63 7.45
N ASN A 49 18.71 0.43 7.16
CA ASN A 49 19.43 -0.57 6.36
C ASN A 49 19.83 -0.01 4.99
N LEU A 50 18.93 0.72 4.35
CA LEU A 50 19.18 1.34 3.05
C LEU A 50 20.26 2.41 3.11
N LYS A 51 20.23 3.29 4.11
CA LYS A 51 21.28 4.32 4.31
C LYS A 51 22.65 3.70 4.56
N GLU A 52 22.72 2.63 5.35
CA GLU A 52 23.96 1.89 5.59
C GLU A 52 24.48 1.24 4.31
N ALA A 53 23.61 0.56 3.54
CA ALA A 53 23.98 -0.07 2.28
C ALA A 53 24.49 0.96 1.25
N ILE A 54 23.87 2.14 1.18
CA ILE A 54 24.31 3.25 0.31
C ILE A 54 25.70 3.75 0.75
N ALA A 55 25.89 4.01 2.05
CA ALA A 55 27.18 4.48 2.58
C ALA A 55 28.33 3.48 2.29
N GLU A 56 28.08 2.20 2.50
CA GLU A 56 29.07 1.14 2.23
C GLU A 56 29.34 0.94 0.73
N SER A 57 28.39 1.25 -0.13
CA SER A 57 28.58 1.10 -1.57
C SER A 57 29.47 2.16 -2.19
N GLY A 58 29.57 3.33 -1.58
CA GLY A 58 30.19 4.50 -2.16
C GLY A 58 29.50 5.04 -3.42
N GLN A 59 28.30 4.55 -3.75
CA GLN A 59 27.53 4.96 -4.91
C GLN A 59 26.46 5.97 -4.54
N ASN A 60 26.09 6.82 -5.50
CA ASN A 60 24.98 7.76 -5.33
C ASN A 60 23.65 7.08 -5.66
N VAL A 61 22.85 6.77 -4.63
CA VAL A 61 21.51 6.23 -4.74
C VAL A 61 20.55 7.17 -4.03
N ALA A 62 19.50 7.60 -4.73
CA ALA A 62 18.46 8.43 -4.15
C ALA A 62 17.43 7.58 -3.39
N ILE A 63 16.88 8.14 -2.31
CA ILE A 63 15.75 7.55 -1.58
C ILE A 63 14.49 8.32 -1.99
N LEU A 64 13.49 7.62 -2.52
CA LEU A 64 12.19 8.17 -2.88
C LEU A 64 11.15 7.65 -1.90
N LEU A 65 10.56 8.56 -1.13
CA LEU A 65 9.41 8.26 -0.28
C LEU A 65 8.14 8.54 -1.08
N ASP A 66 7.43 7.46 -1.42
CA ASP A 66 6.16 7.55 -2.11
C ASP A 66 5.04 7.64 -1.08
N THR A 67 4.55 8.85 -0.90
CA THR A 67 3.57 9.17 0.12
C THR A 67 2.16 8.82 -0.36
N LYS A 68 1.35 8.39 0.60
CA LYS A 68 -0.07 8.12 0.38
C LYS A 68 -0.81 9.38 -0.09
N GLY A 69 -1.51 9.26 -1.21
CA GLY A 69 -2.46 10.27 -1.67
C GLY A 69 -3.83 10.16 -0.98
N PRO A 70 -4.81 11.00 -1.36
CA PRO A 70 -6.20 10.80 -0.96
C PRO A 70 -6.72 9.48 -1.53
N GLU A 71 -7.11 8.56 -0.65
CA GLU A 71 -7.63 7.27 -1.06
C GLU A 71 -8.76 6.82 -0.15
N VAL A 72 -9.68 6.04 -0.71
CA VAL A 72 -10.72 5.34 0.04
C VAL A 72 -10.37 3.86 0.01
N ARG A 73 -10.15 3.28 1.18
CA ARG A 73 -9.84 1.86 1.34
C ARG A 73 -10.86 1.19 2.24
N VAL A 74 -11.07 -0.08 2.01
CA VAL A 74 -11.81 -0.95 2.94
C VAL A 74 -10.98 -1.21 4.19
N GLY A 75 -11.66 -1.47 5.30
CA GLY A 75 -11.04 -1.87 6.56
C GLY A 75 -10.51 -3.31 6.51
N THR A 76 -10.02 -3.78 7.64
CA THR A 76 -9.52 -5.15 7.80
C THR A 76 -10.66 -6.15 7.89
N PHE A 77 -10.43 -7.36 7.39
CA PHE A 77 -11.34 -8.49 7.53
C PHE A 77 -10.88 -9.41 8.65
N LYS A 78 -11.83 -10.02 9.36
CA LYS A 78 -11.58 -10.92 10.48
C LYS A 78 -10.58 -12.03 10.16
N ASP A 79 -10.68 -12.63 8.96
CA ASP A 79 -9.81 -13.71 8.49
C ASP A 79 -8.80 -13.23 7.43
N GLY A 80 -8.53 -11.92 7.37
CA GLY A 80 -7.62 -11.29 6.42
C GLY A 80 -8.23 -11.05 5.03
N SER A 81 -9.19 -11.86 4.62
CA SER A 81 -9.91 -11.73 3.35
C SER A 81 -11.30 -12.33 3.44
N VAL A 82 -12.17 -11.99 2.51
CA VAL A 82 -13.52 -12.56 2.38
C VAL A 82 -13.80 -12.88 0.92
N GLU A 83 -14.49 -13.98 0.66
CA GLU A 83 -14.96 -14.32 -0.67
C GLU A 83 -16.29 -13.59 -0.94
N LEU A 84 -16.31 -12.79 -2.00
CA LEU A 84 -17.53 -12.09 -2.44
C LEU A 84 -18.26 -12.97 -3.45
N VAL A 85 -19.52 -13.27 -3.13
CA VAL A 85 -20.38 -14.07 -4.02
C VAL A 85 -21.14 -13.13 -4.95
N GLU A 86 -21.12 -13.39 -6.25
CA GLU A 86 -21.86 -12.58 -7.24
C GLU A 86 -23.36 -12.52 -6.92
N GLY A 87 -23.88 -11.31 -6.84
CA GLY A 87 -25.28 -11.05 -6.51
C GLY A 87 -25.63 -11.02 -5.02
N ALA A 88 -24.68 -11.29 -4.13
CA ALA A 88 -24.87 -11.10 -2.70
C ALA A 88 -24.87 -9.60 -2.32
N GLU A 89 -25.63 -9.24 -1.29
CA GLU A 89 -25.56 -7.90 -0.72
C GLU A 89 -24.30 -7.77 0.13
N PHE A 90 -23.51 -6.72 -0.13
CA PHE A 90 -22.34 -6.37 0.65
C PHE A 90 -22.44 -4.91 1.09
N SER A 91 -22.33 -4.66 2.39
CA SER A 91 -22.56 -3.34 2.98
C SER A 91 -21.25 -2.63 3.32
N LEU A 92 -21.20 -1.31 3.04
CA LEU A 92 -20.13 -0.43 3.47
C LEU A 92 -20.55 0.33 4.72
N PHE A 93 -19.83 0.16 5.81
CA PHE A 93 -20.12 0.74 7.11
C PHE A 93 -19.22 1.95 7.42
N LYS A 94 -19.75 2.91 8.16
CA LYS A 94 -18.95 4.01 8.72
C LYS A 94 -17.96 3.50 9.75
N ASN A 95 -18.43 2.59 10.62
CA ASN A 95 -17.67 2.06 11.75
C ASN A 95 -18.00 0.56 11.90
N LYS A 96 -17.10 -0.27 11.46
CA LYS A 96 -17.12 -1.71 11.71
C LYS A 96 -15.69 -2.12 12.03
N GLU A 97 -15.46 -2.71 13.21
CA GLU A 97 -14.09 -3.03 13.66
C GLU A 97 -13.41 -4.01 12.71
N GLU A 98 -14.13 -5.06 12.31
CA GLU A 98 -13.64 -6.07 11.37
C GLU A 98 -14.73 -6.40 10.34
N GLY A 99 -14.34 -6.49 9.07
CA GLY A 99 -15.22 -6.90 7.98
C GLY A 99 -15.44 -8.41 7.95
N ASP A 100 -16.55 -8.80 7.34
CA ASP A 100 -16.96 -10.18 7.08
C ASP A 100 -17.72 -10.27 5.75
N GLU A 101 -18.39 -11.40 5.47
CA GLU A 101 -19.18 -11.63 4.26
C GLU A 101 -20.37 -10.68 4.09
N THR A 102 -20.75 -9.94 5.14
CA THR A 102 -21.87 -8.99 5.10
C THR A 102 -21.44 -7.56 4.81
N GLY A 103 -20.13 -7.25 5.00
CA GLY A 103 -19.61 -5.92 4.70
C GLY A 103 -18.39 -5.53 5.52
N VAL A 104 -17.91 -4.31 5.27
CA VAL A 104 -16.67 -3.78 5.83
C VAL A 104 -16.77 -2.28 6.04
N SER A 105 -15.94 -1.71 6.91
CA SER A 105 -15.80 -0.26 7.08
C SER A 105 -14.96 0.37 5.98
N LEU A 106 -15.06 1.68 5.83
CA LEU A 106 -14.25 2.48 4.91
C LEU A 106 -13.31 3.41 5.67
N SER A 107 -12.13 3.65 5.11
CA SER A 107 -11.17 4.65 5.61
C SER A 107 -11.69 6.09 5.51
N PHE A 108 -12.72 6.32 4.71
CA PHE A 108 -13.41 7.60 4.58
C PHE A 108 -14.90 7.47 4.91
N PRO A 109 -15.29 7.50 6.20
CA PRO A 109 -16.68 7.29 6.65
C PRO A 109 -17.69 8.26 6.06
N LYS A 110 -17.28 9.50 5.73
CA LYS A 110 -18.13 10.52 5.10
C LYS A 110 -18.66 10.10 3.72
N LEU A 111 -18.03 9.13 3.06
CA LEU A 111 -18.51 8.62 1.78
C LEU A 111 -19.93 8.06 1.90
N VAL A 112 -20.23 7.36 2.99
CA VAL A 112 -21.57 6.81 3.28
C VAL A 112 -22.59 7.93 3.41
N ASP A 113 -22.24 9.04 4.08
CA ASP A 113 -23.12 10.20 4.23
C ASP A 113 -23.45 10.86 2.88
N ILE A 114 -22.47 10.92 1.98
CA ILE A 114 -22.65 11.48 0.64
C ILE A 114 -23.66 10.64 -0.14
N PHE A 115 -23.52 9.32 -0.14
CA PHE A 115 -24.46 8.42 -0.83
C PHE A 115 -25.85 8.46 -0.22
N GLU A 116 -25.99 8.51 1.10
CA GLU A 116 -27.29 8.65 1.77
C GLU A 116 -27.98 9.96 1.41
N SER A 117 -27.23 11.08 1.33
CA SER A 117 -27.80 12.41 1.02
C SER A 117 -28.27 12.53 -0.42
N GLU A 118 -27.65 11.82 -1.35
CA GLU A 118 -28.04 11.82 -2.78
C GLU A 118 -29.13 10.79 -3.12
N GLY A 119 -29.62 10.03 -2.13
CA GLY A 119 -30.66 9.02 -2.32
C GLY A 119 -30.19 7.83 -3.19
N GLN A 120 -28.90 7.71 -3.41
CA GLN A 120 -28.31 6.61 -4.15
C GLN A 120 -28.07 5.44 -3.21
N LYS A 121 -28.82 4.36 -3.40
CA LYS A 121 -28.41 3.06 -2.86
C LYS A 121 -27.26 2.57 -3.74
N ALA A 122 -26.07 2.42 -3.17
CA ALA A 122 -24.98 1.70 -3.80
C ALA A 122 -25.39 0.23 -3.95
N ILE A 123 -26.10 -0.12 -5.02
CA ILE A 123 -26.37 -1.50 -5.39
C ILE A 123 -25.10 -2.02 -6.04
N GLY A 124 -24.45 -2.97 -5.40
CA GLY A 124 -23.14 -3.50 -5.76
C GLY A 124 -23.05 -4.15 -7.14
N ARG A 125 -23.00 -3.34 -8.18
CA ARG A 125 -22.63 -3.75 -9.54
C ARG A 125 -21.44 -3.00 -10.12
N GLU A 126 -20.92 -1.98 -9.46
CA GLU A 126 -19.84 -1.14 -10.00
C GLU A 126 -18.76 -0.69 -8.98
N LEU A 127 -18.57 -1.39 -7.90
CA LEU A 127 -17.31 -1.33 -7.21
C LEU A 127 -16.37 -2.38 -7.86
N LEU A 128 -15.83 -2.02 -9.02
CA LEU A 128 -14.65 -2.67 -9.53
C LEU A 128 -13.54 -2.36 -8.52
N LEU A 129 -13.30 -3.31 -7.63
CA LEU A 129 -12.07 -3.37 -6.86
C LEU A 129 -10.98 -3.67 -7.88
N ASP A 130 -10.28 -2.63 -8.30
CA ASP A 130 -9.10 -2.76 -9.13
C ASP A 130 -8.03 -3.43 -8.25
N ASP A 131 -7.75 -4.69 -8.53
CA ASP A 131 -6.67 -5.46 -7.90
C ASP A 131 -5.35 -4.90 -8.41
N GLY A 132 -4.84 -3.87 -7.72
CA GLY A 132 -3.56 -3.24 -8.01
C GLY A 132 -2.37 -4.17 -7.77
#